data_c062f8e0a3faa87be868415a416ad02a
#
_entry.id   c062f8e0a3faa87be868415a416ad02a
#
_cell.length_a   1.000
_cell.length_b   1.000
_cell.length_c   1.000
_cell.angle_alpha   90.00
_cell.angle_beta   90.00
_cell.angle_gamma   90.00
#
_symmetry.space_group_name_H-M   'P 1'
#
loop_
_entity.id
_entity.type
_entity.pdbx_description
1 polymer ?
#
loop_
_entity_poly.entity_id
_entity_poly.type
_entity_poly.pdbx_seq_one_letter_code
_entity_poly.pdbx_strand_id
1 'polypeptide(L)'
;LHRCLHSFPTRRSSDLERQMGNRRNGKMQKHVQTPLGEVTVSTPRDRNSSFEPQFIKKRETILAEGVADRIIGLYALGNSTREISDWMEENLGNRVSADTISAITDRVLPEIKAWKSRMLDSVYPIVWMDAIHYKVTDERGCAVTRAIYNVLGIDREGHKELLGMYVSRNEGANFWLSVLTDLQNRGVEDILIACIDGLKGFPEAIQSVYPNTAVQ
;
A
#
# COMPACT_ATOMS: atom_id res chain seq x y z
N LEU A 1 -22.00 -30.51 6.77
CA LEU A 1 -21.74 -29.06 6.52
C LEU A 1 -22.38 -28.51 5.23
N HIS A 2 -23.45 -29.21 4.74
CA HIS A 2 -24.11 -28.86 3.47
C HIS A 2 -25.50 -28.19 3.66
N ARG A 3 -25.80 -27.60 4.82
CA ARG A 3 -27.19 -27.20 5.14
C ARG A 3 -27.44 -25.73 5.45
N CYS A 4 -26.51 -24.80 5.20
CA CYS A 4 -26.71 -23.39 5.53
C CYS A 4 -26.81 -22.40 4.35
N LEU A 5 -27.00 -22.88 3.10
CA LEU A 5 -27.08 -22.00 1.92
C LEU A 5 -28.51 -21.73 1.40
N HIS A 6 -29.56 -22.02 2.19
CA HIS A 6 -30.91 -21.96 1.65
C HIS A 6 -31.86 -20.91 2.24
N SER A 7 -31.38 -19.92 2.96
CA SER A 7 -32.30 -18.86 3.45
C SER A 7 -31.73 -17.44 3.33
N PHE A 8 -31.39 -17.03 2.11
CA PHE A 8 -31.35 -15.61 1.82
C PHE A 8 -32.75 -15.12 1.47
N PRO A 9 -33.22 -13.98 2.02
CA PRO A 9 -34.51 -13.41 1.64
C PRO A 9 -34.42 -12.99 0.17
N THR A 10 -34.86 -13.88 -0.71
CA THR A 10 -35.12 -13.51 -2.10
C THR A 10 -36.28 -12.54 -2.07
N ARG A 11 -36.03 -11.22 -2.33
CA ARG A 11 -37.11 -10.30 -2.69
C ARG A 11 -37.98 -11.02 -3.72
N ARG A 12 -39.27 -11.21 -3.42
CA ARG A 12 -40.19 -11.89 -4.33
C ARG A 12 -40.22 -11.13 -5.65
N SER A 13 -40.39 -11.84 -6.76
CA SER A 13 -40.51 -11.25 -8.10
C SER A 13 -41.58 -10.16 -8.17
N SER A 14 -42.62 -10.23 -7.31
CA SER A 14 -43.67 -9.22 -7.13
C SER A 14 -43.17 -7.85 -6.68
N ASP A 15 -42.02 -7.74 -6.00
CA ASP A 15 -41.49 -6.46 -5.52
C ASP A 15 -40.74 -5.71 -6.64
N LEU A 16 -40.19 -6.44 -7.62
CA LEU A 16 -39.55 -5.86 -8.83
C LEU A 16 -40.62 -5.43 -9.87
N GLU A 17 -41.76 -6.11 -9.91
CA GLU A 17 -42.85 -5.77 -10.82
C GLU A 17 -43.58 -4.47 -10.43
N ARG A 18 -43.56 -4.09 -9.15
CA ARG A 18 -44.15 -2.85 -8.64
C ARG A 18 -43.34 -1.59 -8.92
N GLN A 19 -42.06 -1.72 -9.31
CA GLN A 19 -41.21 -0.59 -9.66
C GLN A 19 -41.12 -0.43 -11.19
N MET A 20 -42.02 0.36 -11.77
CA MET A 20 -41.92 0.94 -13.12
C MET A 20 -41.57 -0.01 -14.27
N GLY A 21 -42.26 -1.09 -14.46
CA GLY A 21 -42.12 -1.96 -15.64
C GLY A 21 -40.80 -2.74 -15.71
N ASN A 22 -39.98 -2.73 -14.67
CA ASN A 22 -38.77 -3.53 -14.61
C ASN A 22 -39.08 -4.98 -14.28
N ARG A 23 -38.53 -5.91 -15.06
CA ARG A 23 -38.76 -7.36 -14.93
C ARG A 23 -37.45 -8.11 -14.69
N ARG A 24 -37.54 -9.23 -13.96
CA ARG A 24 -36.44 -10.15 -13.79
C ARG A 24 -35.96 -10.67 -15.15
N ASN A 25 -34.64 -10.58 -15.40
CA ASN A 25 -33.99 -11.01 -16.65
C ASN A 25 -32.92 -12.06 -16.38
N GLY A 26 -33.36 -13.22 -15.86
CA GLY A 26 -32.48 -14.36 -15.64
C GLY A 26 -31.49 -14.18 -14.46
N LYS A 27 -30.44 -15.00 -14.51
CA LYS A 27 -29.33 -15.02 -13.53
C LYS A 27 -28.02 -14.89 -14.27
N MET A 28 -27.04 -14.25 -13.66
CA MET A 28 -25.65 -14.22 -14.12
C MET A 28 -24.78 -14.99 -13.15
N GLN A 29 -23.95 -15.88 -13.66
CA GLN A 29 -22.93 -16.53 -12.86
C GLN A 29 -21.71 -15.63 -12.78
N LYS A 30 -21.19 -15.48 -11.58
CA LYS A 30 -19.93 -14.79 -11.29
C LYS A 30 -19.01 -15.75 -10.57
N HIS A 31 -17.77 -15.82 -11.01
CA HIS A 31 -16.71 -16.50 -10.29
C HIS A 31 -16.07 -15.50 -9.33
N VAL A 32 -16.14 -15.80 -8.04
CA VAL A 32 -15.62 -14.95 -6.96
C VAL A 32 -14.51 -15.70 -6.27
N GLN A 33 -13.37 -15.09 -6.18
CA GLN A 33 -12.24 -15.62 -5.44
C GLN A 33 -12.43 -15.38 -3.96
N THR A 34 -12.39 -16.47 -3.18
CA THR A 34 -12.43 -16.41 -1.72
C THR A 34 -11.15 -17.00 -1.13
N PRO A 35 -10.83 -16.72 0.14
CA PRO A 35 -9.70 -17.37 0.83
C PRO A 35 -9.75 -18.90 0.86
N LEU A 36 -10.93 -19.49 0.59
CA LEU A 36 -11.18 -20.93 0.57
C LEU A 36 -11.27 -21.51 -0.85
N GLY A 37 -10.96 -20.72 -1.87
CA GLY A 37 -11.03 -21.10 -3.29
C GLY A 37 -12.07 -20.33 -4.09
N GLU A 38 -12.25 -20.71 -5.36
CA GLU A 38 -13.26 -20.13 -6.24
C GLU A 38 -14.67 -20.55 -5.87
N VAL A 39 -15.58 -19.58 -5.74
CA VAL A 39 -17.00 -19.81 -5.52
C VAL A 39 -17.79 -19.20 -6.67
N THR A 40 -18.61 -20.02 -7.33
CA THR A 40 -19.53 -19.54 -8.35
C THR A 40 -20.79 -19.00 -7.70
N VAL A 41 -21.02 -17.69 -7.81
CA VAL A 41 -22.20 -17.02 -7.28
C VAL A 41 -23.18 -16.70 -8.40
N SER A 42 -24.43 -17.12 -8.22
CA SER A 42 -25.51 -16.82 -9.16
C SER A 42 -26.29 -15.60 -8.71
N THR A 43 -26.11 -14.49 -9.41
CA THR A 43 -26.77 -13.21 -9.10
C THR A 43 -27.98 -12.97 -10.02
N PRO A 44 -29.13 -12.53 -9.49
CA PRO A 44 -30.27 -12.17 -10.32
C PRO A 44 -29.99 -10.89 -11.14
N ARG A 45 -30.57 -10.83 -12.34
CA ARG A 45 -30.51 -9.66 -13.21
C ARG A 45 -31.94 -9.14 -13.46
N ASP A 46 -32.05 -7.85 -13.63
CA ASP A 46 -33.24 -7.18 -14.09
C ASP A 46 -33.07 -6.65 -15.53
N ARG A 47 -34.17 -6.35 -16.20
CA ARG A 47 -34.16 -5.89 -17.60
C ARG A 47 -33.51 -4.49 -17.75
N ASN A 48 -33.69 -3.63 -16.77
CA ASN A 48 -33.19 -2.26 -16.78
C ASN A 48 -31.80 -2.13 -16.20
N SER A 49 -31.18 -3.26 -15.78
CA SER A 49 -29.86 -3.27 -15.14
C SER A 49 -29.73 -2.36 -13.91
N SER A 50 -30.86 -2.04 -13.26
CA SER A 50 -30.92 -1.19 -12.07
C SER A 50 -30.69 -1.97 -10.76
N PHE A 51 -30.88 -3.29 -10.76
CA PHE A 51 -30.68 -4.12 -9.58
C PHE A 51 -29.18 -4.26 -9.30
N GLU A 52 -28.78 -3.86 -8.11
CA GLU A 52 -27.40 -4.05 -7.60
C GLU A 52 -27.42 -4.99 -6.41
N PRO A 53 -26.74 -6.16 -6.51
CA PRO A 53 -26.67 -7.12 -5.40
C PRO A 53 -25.92 -6.49 -4.22
N GLN A 54 -26.45 -6.62 -3.01
CA GLN A 54 -25.83 -6.04 -1.81
C GLN A 54 -24.49 -6.70 -1.44
N PHE A 55 -24.28 -7.98 -1.82
CA PHE A 55 -23.11 -8.75 -1.45
C PHE A 55 -21.96 -8.65 -2.45
N ILE A 56 -22.23 -8.37 -3.73
CA ILE A 56 -21.22 -8.30 -4.79
C ILE A 56 -21.70 -7.28 -5.81
N LYS A 57 -21.05 -6.13 -5.86
CA LYS A 57 -21.39 -5.07 -6.81
C LYS A 57 -21.24 -5.54 -8.26
N LYS A 58 -22.00 -4.96 -9.19
CA LYS A 58 -21.81 -5.17 -10.63
C LYS A 58 -20.38 -4.81 -11.01
N ARG A 59 -19.71 -5.67 -11.73
CA ARG A 59 -18.31 -5.51 -12.19
C ARG A 59 -17.22 -5.72 -11.11
N GLU A 60 -17.57 -6.02 -9.89
CA GLU A 60 -16.59 -6.50 -8.96
C GLU A 60 -16.27 -7.96 -9.27
N THR A 61 -15.18 -8.21 -9.95
CA THR A 61 -14.47 -9.52 -9.99
C THR A 61 -13.63 -9.59 -8.73
N ILE A 62 -14.25 -9.69 -7.55
CA ILE A 62 -13.45 -9.42 -6.36
C ILE A 62 -13.18 -10.66 -5.62
N LEU A 63 -11.98 -10.60 -5.56
CA LEU A 63 -11.16 -10.89 -4.38
C LEU A 63 -11.93 -10.58 -3.10
N ALA A 64 -12.32 -11.63 -2.37
CA ALA A 64 -12.72 -11.46 -0.99
C ALA A 64 -11.64 -10.61 -0.29
N GLU A 65 -12.04 -9.76 0.62
CA GLU A 65 -11.19 -8.79 1.33
C GLU A 65 -9.82 -9.34 1.73
N GLY A 66 -9.74 -10.58 2.19
CA GLY A 66 -8.49 -11.25 2.56
C GLY A 66 -7.52 -11.61 1.41
N VAL A 67 -7.93 -11.52 0.15
CA VAL A 67 -7.01 -11.79 -0.98
C VAL A 67 -6.25 -10.53 -1.38
N ALA A 68 -6.89 -9.36 -1.31
CA ALA A 68 -6.20 -8.09 -1.52
C ALA A 68 -5.07 -7.92 -0.49
N ASP A 69 -5.35 -8.21 0.78
CA ASP A 69 -4.35 -8.15 1.86
C ASP A 69 -3.19 -9.12 1.64
N ARG A 70 -3.47 -10.33 1.12
CA ARG A 70 -2.41 -11.29 0.77
C ARG A 70 -1.55 -10.82 -0.38
N ILE A 71 -2.14 -10.22 -1.42
CA ILE A 71 -1.39 -9.63 -2.55
C ILE A 71 -0.49 -8.51 -2.04
N ILE A 72 -1.02 -7.61 -1.21
CA ILE A 72 -0.25 -6.53 -0.59
C ILE A 72 0.89 -7.11 0.27
N GLY A 73 0.59 -8.13 1.09
CA GLY A 73 1.59 -8.80 1.92
C GLY A 73 2.70 -9.46 1.11
N LEU A 74 2.36 -10.20 0.05
CA LEU A 74 3.35 -10.82 -0.85
C LEU A 74 4.20 -9.75 -1.56
N TYR A 75 3.58 -8.65 -1.99
CA TYR A 75 4.30 -7.54 -2.60
C TYR A 75 5.27 -6.86 -1.62
N ALA A 76 4.83 -6.66 -0.38
CA ALA A 76 5.66 -6.10 0.69
C ALA A 76 6.85 -7.02 1.07
N LEU A 77 6.72 -8.33 0.86
CA LEU A 77 7.82 -9.30 1.00
C LEU A 77 8.82 -9.27 -0.18
N GLY A 78 8.59 -8.43 -1.19
CA GLY A 78 9.47 -8.24 -2.33
C GLY A 78 9.15 -9.12 -3.55
N ASN A 79 8.02 -9.84 -3.55
CA ASN A 79 7.62 -10.63 -4.70
C ASN A 79 7.21 -9.72 -5.87
N SER A 80 7.63 -10.08 -7.08
CA SER A 80 7.19 -9.42 -8.30
C SER A 80 5.72 -9.72 -8.60
N THR A 81 5.08 -8.90 -9.43
CA THR A 81 3.69 -9.13 -9.87
C THR A 81 3.51 -10.49 -10.56
N ARG A 82 4.56 -11.00 -11.22
CA ARG A 82 4.55 -12.32 -11.85
C ARG A 82 4.55 -13.44 -10.82
N GLU A 83 5.45 -13.39 -9.84
CA GLU A 83 5.52 -14.37 -8.75
C GLU A 83 4.24 -14.39 -7.93
N ILE A 84 3.65 -13.22 -7.67
CA ILE A 84 2.34 -13.12 -7.00
C ILE A 84 1.26 -13.78 -7.85
N SER A 85 1.24 -13.54 -9.16
CA SER A 85 0.28 -14.16 -10.08
C SER A 85 0.41 -15.69 -10.11
N ASP A 86 1.63 -16.20 -10.17
CA ASP A 86 1.94 -17.63 -10.17
C ASP A 86 1.56 -18.26 -8.80
N TRP A 87 1.88 -17.60 -7.69
CA TRP A 87 1.46 -18.03 -6.36
C TRP A 87 -0.06 -18.10 -6.20
N MET A 88 -0.77 -17.12 -6.73
CA MET A 88 -2.24 -17.09 -6.71
C MET A 88 -2.84 -18.24 -7.52
N GLU A 89 -2.25 -18.55 -8.67
CA GLU A 89 -2.69 -19.70 -9.49
C GLU A 89 -2.47 -21.03 -8.77
N GLU A 90 -1.29 -21.22 -8.16
CA GLU A 90 -0.94 -22.44 -7.44
C GLU A 90 -1.77 -22.68 -6.17
N ASN A 91 -2.03 -21.62 -5.39
CA ASN A 91 -2.65 -21.74 -4.07
C ASN A 91 -4.16 -21.51 -4.06
N LEU A 92 -4.69 -20.72 -5.00
CA LEU A 92 -6.11 -20.35 -5.08
C LEU A 92 -6.78 -20.81 -6.39
N GLY A 93 -6.04 -21.46 -7.29
CA GLY A 93 -6.54 -22.00 -8.55
C GLY A 93 -6.86 -20.94 -9.60
N ASN A 94 -6.48 -19.68 -9.38
CA ASN A 94 -6.80 -18.59 -10.29
C ASN A 94 -5.67 -17.60 -10.47
N ARG A 95 -5.38 -17.31 -11.73
CA ARG A 95 -4.38 -16.36 -12.13
C ARG A 95 -4.90 -14.92 -12.05
N VAL A 96 -4.19 -14.05 -11.35
CA VAL A 96 -4.47 -12.62 -11.27
C VAL A 96 -3.53 -11.88 -12.23
N SER A 97 -4.06 -10.97 -13.04
CA SER A 97 -3.22 -10.22 -13.98
C SER A 97 -2.28 -9.24 -13.25
N ALA A 98 -1.12 -8.94 -13.84
CA ALA A 98 -0.17 -7.98 -13.31
C ALA A 98 -0.82 -6.60 -13.08
N ASP A 99 -1.70 -6.16 -13.98
CA ASP A 99 -2.42 -4.88 -13.88
C ASP A 99 -3.36 -4.87 -12.67
N THR A 100 -4.02 -6.02 -12.39
CA THR A 100 -4.88 -6.14 -11.20
C THR A 100 -4.06 -6.10 -9.92
N ILE A 101 -2.90 -6.77 -9.89
CA ILE A 101 -1.99 -6.75 -8.75
C ILE A 101 -1.49 -5.31 -8.52
N SER A 102 -1.05 -4.62 -9.56
CA SER A 102 -0.63 -3.21 -9.47
C SER A 102 -1.75 -2.31 -8.95
N ALA A 103 -2.98 -2.46 -9.47
CA ALA A 103 -4.12 -1.67 -9.00
C ALA A 103 -4.46 -1.93 -7.52
N ILE A 104 -4.23 -3.16 -7.03
CA ILE A 104 -4.44 -3.50 -5.62
C ILE A 104 -3.33 -2.89 -4.75
N THR A 105 -2.08 -3.00 -5.16
CA THR A 105 -0.94 -2.43 -4.42
C THR A 105 -0.99 -0.91 -4.40
N ASP A 106 -1.49 -0.27 -5.44
CA ASP A 106 -1.66 1.18 -5.50
C ASP A 106 -2.67 1.73 -4.47
N ARG A 107 -3.56 0.88 -3.95
CA ARG A 107 -4.51 1.28 -2.88
C ARG A 107 -3.81 1.68 -1.59
N VAL A 108 -2.58 1.23 -1.35
CA VAL A 108 -1.78 1.59 -0.17
C VAL A 108 -1.12 2.97 -0.31
N LEU A 109 -1.02 3.52 -1.54
CA LEU A 109 -0.35 4.80 -1.78
C LEU A 109 -0.90 5.99 -0.97
N PRO A 110 -2.23 6.14 -0.75
CA PRO A 110 -2.74 7.22 0.09
C PRO A 110 -2.26 7.11 1.54
N GLU A 111 -2.21 5.89 2.09
CA GLU A 111 -1.73 5.64 3.46
C GLU A 111 -0.24 5.93 3.59
N ILE A 112 0.56 5.51 2.59
CA ILE A 112 2.00 5.84 2.52
C ILE A 112 2.21 7.34 2.47
N LYS A 113 1.40 8.06 1.67
CA LYS A 113 1.47 9.53 1.59
C LYS A 113 1.13 10.18 2.92
N ALA A 114 0.05 9.75 3.57
CA ALA A 114 -0.35 10.23 4.89
C ALA A 114 0.73 9.96 5.94
N TRP A 115 1.32 8.76 5.93
CA TRP A 115 2.42 8.40 6.82
C TRP A 115 3.66 9.28 6.58
N LYS A 116 4.02 9.56 5.33
CA LYS A 116 5.17 10.41 4.98
C LYS A 116 4.99 11.86 5.42
N SER A 117 3.77 12.36 5.43
CA SER A 117 3.46 13.75 5.81
C SER A 117 2.99 13.91 7.26
N ARG A 118 3.02 12.83 8.06
CA ARG A 118 2.58 12.90 9.46
C ARG A 118 3.48 13.84 10.27
N MET A 119 2.89 14.47 11.27
CA MET A 119 3.64 15.22 12.27
C MET A 119 4.54 14.26 13.06
N LEU A 120 5.69 14.74 13.46
CA LEU A 120 6.68 14.04 14.27
C LEU A 120 6.78 14.68 15.65
N ASP A 121 7.42 14.00 16.57
CA ASP A 121 7.72 14.56 17.88
C ASP A 121 8.72 15.73 17.75
N SER A 122 8.65 16.65 18.70
CA SER A 122 9.50 17.84 18.68
C SER A 122 10.98 17.54 18.98
N VAL A 123 11.27 16.46 19.71
CA VAL A 123 12.65 16.13 20.11
C VAL A 123 12.93 14.65 19.94
N TYR A 124 14.04 14.36 19.24
CA TYR A 124 14.60 13.01 19.11
C TYR A 124 15.99 12.94 19.74
N PRO A 125 16.17 12.16 20.82
CA PRO A 125 17.48 11.96 21.45
C PRO A 125 18.55 11.44 20.51
N ILE A 126 18.21 10.47 19.64
CA ILE A 126 19.15 9.88 18.69
C ILE A 126 18.43 9.71 17.35
N VAL A 127 19.09 10.13 16.27
CA VAL A 127 18.62 9.93 14.90
C VAL A 127 19.75 9.29 14.08
N TRP A 128 19.43 8.20 13.37
CA TRP A 128 20.31 7.57 12.38
C TRP A 128 19.85 7.95 10.98
N MET A 129 20.80 8.29 10.14
CA MET A 129 20.57 8.60 8.74
C MET A 129 21.51 7.75 7.89
N ASP A 130 20.93 6.79 7.17
CA ASP A 130 21.68 5.79 6.41
C ASP A 130 21.04 5.52 5.04
N ALA A 131 21.85 5.07 4.10
CA ALA A 131 21.42 4.80 2.72
C ALA A 131 21.53 3.31 2.39
N ILE A 132 20.43 2.75 1.90
CA ILE A 132 20.42 1.40 1.33
C ILE A 132 20.44 1.52 -0.19
N HIS A 133 21.50 0.96 -0.81
CA HIS A 133 21.65 0.95 -2.26
C HIS A 133 21.02 -0.31 -2.87
N TYR A 134 20.26 -0.11 -3.95
CA TYR A 134 19.61 -1.19 -4.67
C TYR A 134 19.65 -0.97 -6.18
N LYS A 135 19.53 -2.06 -6.95
CA LYS A 135 19.52 -2.00 -8.40
C LYS A 135 18.09 -2.05 -8.92
N VAL A 136 17.74 -1.14 -9.80
CA VAL A 136 16.47 -1.12 -10.53
C VAL A 136 16.73 -1.05 -12.02
N THR A 137 15.78 -1.54 -12.80
CA THR A 137 15.78 -1.36 -14.24
C THR A 137 15.09 -0.04 -14.56
N ASP A 138 15.76 0.85 -15.27
CA ASP A 138 15.18 2.13 -15.72
C ASP A 138 14.22 1.93 -16.90
N GLU A 139 13.59 3.01 -17.35
CA GLU A 139 12.66 3.02 -18.48
C GLU A 139 13.30 2.56 -19.81
N ARG A 140 14.65 2.56 -19.88
CA ARG A 140 15.43 2.12 -21.05
C ARG A 140 15.88 0.67 -20.96
N GLY A 141 15.48 -0.04 -19.88
CA GLY A 141 15.90 -1.41 -19.63
C GLY A 141 17.30 -1.56 -19.06
N CYS A 142 17.97 -0.47 -18.67
CA CYS A 142 19.29 -0.49 -18.08
C CYS A 142 19.24 -0.64 -16.56
N ALA A 143 20.12 -1.47 -15.99
CA ALA A 143 20.27 -1.58 -14.54
C ALA A 143 20.96 -0.33 -13.98
N VAL A 144 20.26 0.42 -13.15
CA VAL A 144 20.76 1.61 -12.44
C VAL A 144 20.73 1.41 -10.95
N THR A 145 21.76 1.90 -10.27
CA THR A 145 21.77 1.90 -8.80
C THR A 145 20.96 3.10 -8.29
N ARG A 146 20.08 2.85 -7.34
CA ARG A 146 19.31 3.85 -6.61
C ARG A 146 19.62 3.70 -5.12
N ALA A 147 19.43 4.77 -4.38
CA ALA A 147 19.52 4.74 -2.92
C ALA A 147 18.17 5.10 -2.29
N ILE A 148 17.81 4.37 -1.25
CA ILE A 148 16.76 4.73 -0.30
C ILE A 148 17.46 5.23 0.96
N TYR A 149 17.20 6.45 1.33
CA TYR A 149 17.72 7.08 2.52
C TYR A 149 16.69 6.94 3.63
N ASN A 150 17.06 6.23 4.68
CA ASN A 150 16.23 5.99 5.83
C ASN A 150 16.64 6.92 6.97
N VAL A 151 15.66 7.55 7.59
CA VAL A 151 15.86 8.34 8.80
C VAL A 151 15.14 7.65 9.93
N LEU A 152 15.89 7.09 10.87
CA LEU A 152 15.40 6.40 12.06
C LEU A 152 15.64 7.26 13.28
N GLY A 153 14.63 7.43 14.12
CA GLY A 153 14.74 8.14 15.40
C GLY A 153 14.46 7.24 16.59
N ILE A 154 14.94 7.63 17.74
CA ILE A 154 14.46 7.16 19.04
C ILE A 154 13.69 8.32 19.67
N ASP A 155 12.45 8.07 20.08
CA ASP A 155 11.63 9.00 20.81
C ASP A 155 12.11 9.15 22.29
N ARG A 156 11.46 10.03 23.05
CA ARG A 156 11.81 10.25 24.46
C ARG A 156 11.46 9.07 25.38
N GLU A 157 10.59 8.19 24.93
CA GLU A 157 10.16 6.96 25.60
C GLU A 157 11.10 5.77 25.29
N GLY A 158 12.04 5.94 24.34
CA GLY A 158 13.01 4.91 23.95
C GLY A 158 12.55 4.00 22.80
N HIS A 159 11.44 4.33 22.14
CA HIS A 159 10.96 3.54 21.01
C HIS A 159 11.65 3.98 19.72
N LYS A 160 11.95 3.00 18.88
CA LYS A 160 12.48 3.26 17.53
C LYS A 160 11.33 3.59 16.58
N GLU A 161 11.48 4.67 15.85
CA GLU A 161 10.54 5.12 14.84
C GLU A 161 11.23 5.43 13.51
N LEU A 162 10.62 5.01 12.40
CA LEU A 162 11.04 5.41 11.07
C LEU A 162 10.46 6.79 10.75
N LEU A 163 11.28 7.83 10.80
CA LEU A 163 10.85 9.22 10.61
C LEU A 163 10.57 9.55 9.14
N GLY A 164 11.35 8.95 8.23
CA GLY A 164 11.15 9.14 6.80
C GLY A 164 11.96 8.18 5.93
N MET A 165 11.49 8.04 4.69
CA MET A 165 12.17 7.33 3.61
C MET A 165 12.22 8.24 2.39
N TYR A 166 13.42 8.49 1.88
CA TYR A 166 13.65 9.40 0.77
C TYR A 166 14.39 8.67 -0.35
N VAL A 167 14.07 8.99 -1.58
CA VAL A 167 14.71 8.41 -2.76
C VAL A 167 15.37 9.53 -3.54
N SER A 168 16.66 9.42 -3.79
CA SER A 168 17.38 10.37 -4.61
C SER A 168 18.26 9.67 -5.66
N ARG A 169 18.52 10.37 -6.76
CA ARG A 169 19.49 9.96 -7.78
C ARG A 169 20.91 10.39 -7.41
N ASN A 170 21.03 11.47 -6.69
CA ASN A 170 22.29 12.08 -6.32
C ASN A 170 22.31 12.32 -4.81
N GLU A 171 23.32 11.83 -4.17
CA GLU A 171 23.63 12.07 -2.77
C GLU A 171 24.52 13.32 -2.70
N GLY A 172 24.09 14.32 -1.94
CA GLY A 172 24.84 15.53 -1.75
C GLY A 172 24.27 16.40 -0.63
N ALA A 173 25.01 17.42 -0.20
CA ALA A 173 24.62 18.31 0.90
C ALA A 173 23.23 18.92 0.72
N ASN A 174 22.85 19.31 -0.50
CA ASN A 174 21.53 19.87 -0.80
C ASN A 174 20.39 18.85 -0.61
N PHE A 175 20.63 17.57 -0.90
CA PHE A 175 19.67 16.53 -0.66
C PHE A 175 19.42 16.35 0.83
N TRP A 176 20.48 16.23 1.63
CA TRP A 176 20.37 16.11 3.07
C TRP A 176 19.75 17.34 3.73
N LEU A 177 20.07 18.52 3.23
CA LEU A 177 19.41 19.74 3.68
C LEU A 177 17.90 19.67 3.45
N SER A 178 17.45 19.15 2.31
CA SER A 178 16.02 18.96 2.04
C SER A 178 15.36 17.96 2.97
N VAL A 179 16.06 16.87 3.31
CA VAL A 179 15.59 15.87 4.28
C VAL A 179 15.42 16.47 5.67
N LEU A 180 16.44 17.18 6.15
CA LEU A 180 16.41 17.83 7.46
C LEU A 180 15.34 18.91 7.54
N THR A 181 15.15 19.69 6.47
CA THR A 181 14.08 20.68 6.38
C THR A 181 12.70 20.02 6.38
N ASP A 182 12.54 18.86 5.75
CA ASP A 182 11.27 18.08 5.81
C ASP A 182 10.97 17.64 7.25
N LEU A 183 11.96 17.13 7.98
CA LEU A 183 11.80 16.78 9.40
C LEU A 183 11.37 17.99 10.23
N GLN A 184 12.00 19.14 10.03
CA GLN A 184 11.65 20.38 10.70
C GLN A 184 10.24 20.84 10.38
N ASN A 185 9.83 20.80 9.13
CA ASN A 185 8.47 21.14 8.68
C ASN A 185 7.41 20.20 9.27
N ARG A 186 7.80 18.96 9.61
CA ARG A 186 6.94 17.96 10.25
C ARG A 186 6.99 18.01 11.77
N GLY A 187 7.64 19.02 12.35
CA GLY A 187 7.57 19.33 13.79
C GLY A 187 8.82 18.97 14.58
N VAL A 188 9.89 18.43 13.98
CA VAL A 188 11.13 18.16 14.70
C VAL A 188 11.86 19.47 14.98
N GLU A 189 11.97 19.84 16.25
CA GLU A 189 12.61 21.08 16.71
C GLU A 189 14.06 20.85 17.12
N ASP A 190 14.37 19.65 17.67
CA ASP A 190 15.71 19.34 18.15
C ASP A 190 16.08 17.85 17.98
N ILE A 191 17.36 17.63 17.66
CA ILE A 191 17.99 16.31 17.58
C ILE A 191 19.25 16.39 18.44
N LEU A 192 19.38 15.53 19.48
CA LEU A 192 20.53 15.64 20.37
C LEU A 192 21.77 14.98 19.75
N ILE A 193 21.63 13.81 19.14
CA ILE A 193 22.73 13.05 18.51
C ILE A 193 22.27 12.60 17.13
N ALA A 194 23.00 12.94 16.09
CA ALA A 194 22.82 12.45 14.74
C ALA A 194 23.96 11.50 14.38
N CYS A 195 23.62 10.25 14.08
CA CYS A 195 24.55 9.20 13.62
C CYS A 195 24.48 9.14 12.10
N ILE A 196 25.59 9.42 11.43
CA ILE A 196 25.68 9.46 9.97
C ILE A 196 26.90 8.68 9.49
N ASP A 197 26.86 8.25 8.22
CA ASP A 197 28.10 7.84 7.56
C ASP A 197 28.93 9.08 7.18
N GLY A 198 30.23 8.88 6.92
CA GLY A 198 31.21 9.96 6.75
C GLY A 198 31.07 10.79 5.46
N LEU A 199 29.86 11.04 4.96
CA LEU A 199 29.59 11.82 3.76
C LEU A 199 29.98 13.28 3.94
N LYS A 200 30.73 13.79 2.97
CA LYS A 200 31.23 15.15 2.94
C LYS A 200 30.07 16.17 2.83
N GLY A 201 30.05 17.15 3.71
CA GLY A 201 29.03 18.21 3.74
C GLY A 201 27.74 17.83 4.50
N PHE A 202 27.65 16.61 5.04
CA PHE A 202 26.50 16.18 5.81
C PHE A 202 26.48 16.80 7.23
N PRO A 203 27.61 16.83 7.97
CA PRO A 203 27.66 17.51 9.27
C PRO A 203 27.27 18.97 9.17
N GLU A 204 27.74 19.68 8.13
CA GLU A 204 27.41 21.08 7.90
C GLU A 204 25.92 21.28 7.59
N ALA A 205 25.30 20.37 6.85
CA ALA A 205 23.87 20.40 6.60
C ALA A 205 23.07 20.22 7.90
N ILE A 206 23.48 19.29 8.76
CA ILE A 206 22.84 19.08 10.08
C ILE A 206 22.96 20.34 10.93
N GLN A 207 24.15 20.88 11.08
CA GLN A 207 24.39 22.07 11.89
C GLN A 207 23.66 23.33 11.37
N SER A 208 23.36 23.39 10.08
CA SER A 208 22.58 24.50 9.51
C SER A 208 21.11 24.48 9.91
N VAL A 209 20.53 23.32 10.16
CA VAL A 209 19.11 23.15 10.54
C VAL A 209 18.97 22.91 12.04
N TYR A 210 19.87 22.09 12.62
CA TYR A 210 19.92 21.73 14.04
C TYR A 210 21.30 22.05 14.63
N PRO A 211 21.55 23.32 15.00
CA PRO A 211 22.91 23.80 15.36
C PRO A 211 23.48 23.17 16.64
N ASN A 212 22.61 22.63 17.51
CA ASN A 212 23.03 22.06 18.79
C ASN A 212 23.25 20.52 18.71
N THR A 213 23.05 19.92 17.56
CA THR A 213 23.14 18.46 17.37
C THR A 213 24.60 18.01 17.43
N ALA A 214 24.88 17.02 18.28
CA ALA A 214 26.15 16.29 18.26
C ALA A 214 26.14 15.31 17.07
N VAL A 215 27.10 15.47 16.15
CA VAL A 215 27.24 14.59 14.98
C VAL A 215 28.30 13.52 15.29
N GLN A 216 27.94 12.25 15.03
CA GLN A 216 28.76 11.10 15.28
C GLN A 216 28.88 10.21 14.04
#